data_bd4abf1819c97f4acc12405a07260570
#
_entry.id   bd4abf1819c97f4acc12405a07260570
#
_cell.length_a   1.000
_cell.length_b   1.000
_cell.length_c   1.000
_cell.angle_alpha   90.00
_cell.angle_beta   90.00
_cell.angle_gamma   90.00
#
_symmetry.space_group_name_H-M   'P 1'
#
loop_
_entity.id
_entity.type
_entity.pdbx_description
1 polymer ?
#
loop_
_entity_poly.entity_id
_entity_poly.type
_entity_poly.pdbx_seq_one_letter_code
_entity_poly.pdbx_strand_id
1 'polypeptide(L)'
;TAGVRVPNAGFIPADREGVTICDATSAVFAQQMDWPKLDVLTYSWQKNMGGEAAHGMIILSPRAVERLESYSPPWPMPKIFRMTRGGSLDETLFEGFTINTPSLMCAEDHLDTLNWVKAQGGLQWMHDRADSNAQVLWDWMDRTDWIDNLAEKQNERSNTGVCMKIVDPRVTALPKDKQAAFANQIVKLLGDENVAYDFGSHRAAPAGFRIWASGLIEKSDLEALIPWLEWAFETVAAEGL
;
A
#
# COMPACT_ATOMS: atom_id res chain seq x y z
N THR A 1 -2.75 1.07 -4.64
CA THR A 1 -3.14 2.34 -5.27
C THR A 1 -4.62 2.35 -5.62
N ALA A 2 -5.20 1.21 -5.96
CA ALA A 2 -6.63 1.08 -6.32
C ALA A 2 -7.53 0.70 -5.12
N GLY A 3 -7.00 0.61 -3.91
CA GLY A 3 -7.77 0.25 -2.71
C GLY A 3 -8.16 -1.23 -2.63
N VAL A 4 -7.55 -2.07 -3.45
CA VAL A 4 -7.78 -3.51 -3.46
C VAL A 4 -6.56 -4.29 -3.01
N ARG A 5 -6.79 -5.43 -2.37
CA ARG A 5 -5.78 -6.44 -2.03
C ARG A 5 -6.13 -7.79 -2.64
N VAL A 6 -5.15 -8.65 -2.76
CA VAL A 6 -5.36 -10.07 -3.04
C VAL A 6 -5.87 -10.73 -1.76
N PRO A 7 -7.11 -11.27 -1.73
CA PRO A 7 -7.72 -11.76 -0.49
C PRO A 7 -7.07 -13.04 0.04
N ASN A 8 -6.50 -13.84 -0.85
CA ASN A 8 -5.74 -15.05 -0.52
C ASN A 8 -4.94 -15.52 -1.74
N ALA A 9 -4.02 -16.46 -1.56
CA ALA A 9 -3.21 -17.03 -2.62
C ALA A 9 -3.79 -18.34 -3.22
N GLY A 10 -5.08 -18.62 -3.03
CA GLY A 10 -5.72 -19.86 -3.49
C GLY A 10 -5.71 -20.05 -5.01
N PHE A 11 -5.63 -18.94 -5.78
CA PHE A 11 -5.52 -18.97 -7.23
C PHE A 11 -4.13 -19.39 -7.75
N ILE A 12 -3.12 -19.47 -6.88
CA ILE A 12 -1.76 -19.89 -7.24
C ILE A 12 -1.66 -21.40 -7.11
N PRO A 13 -1.50 -22.16 -8.22
CA PRO A 13 -1.40 -23.62 -8.17
C PRO A 13 -0.16 -24.07 -7.37
N ALA A 14 -0.27 -25.21 -6.70
CA ALA A 14 0.87 -25.79 -6.00
C ALA A 14 1.90 -26.38 -6.96
N ASP A 15 1.44 -26.91 -8.08
CA ASP A 15 2.21 -27.56 -9.15
C ASP A 15 2.59 -26.63 -10.31
N ARG A 16 2.60 -25.30 -10.07
CA ARG A 16 2.93 -24.30 -11.08
C ARG A 16 4.34 -24.51 -11.65
N GLU A 17 4.50 -24.34 -12.95
CA GLU A 17 5.81 -24.43 -13.62
C GLU A 17 6.67 -23.17 -13.40
N GLY A 18 6.04 -22.00 -13.36
CA GLY A 18 6.70 -20.71 -13.15
C GLY A 18 6.96 -20.39 -11.68
N VAL A 19 7.49 -19.20 -11.45
CA VAL A 19 7.67 -18.61 -10.12
C VAL A 19 6.62 -17.50 -9.89
N THR A 20 6.13 -17.38 -8.67
CA THR A 20 5.24 -16.30 -8.27
C THR A 20 6.06 -15.13 -7.76
N ILE A 21 5.91 -13.97 -8.41
CA ILE A 21 6.58 -12.72 -8.03
C ILE A 21 5.53 -11.78 -7.44
N CYS A 22 5.80 -11.26 -6.25
CA CYS A 22 4.91 -10.36 -5.53
C CYS A 22 5.64 -9.07 -5.17
N ASP A 23 5.17 -7.93 -5.67
CA ASP A 23 5.48 -6.64 -5.08
C ASP A 23 4.53 -6.43 -3.90
N ALA A 24 5.08 -6.53 -2.69
CA ALA A 24 4.34 -6.40 -1.44
C ALA A 24 4.61 -5.09 -0.70
N THR A 25 5.11 -4.07 -1.40
CA THR A 25 5.53 -2.79 -0.79
C THR A 25 4.47 -2.18 0.12
N SER A 26 3.19 -2.25 -0.26
CA SER A 26 2.10 -1.72 0.57
C SER A 26 1.40 -2.79 1.41
N ALA A 27 1.76 -4.06 1.28
CA ALA A 27 1.10 -5.18 1.94
C ALA A 27 1.91 -5.79 3.08
N VAL A 28 3.22 -5.97 2.87
CA VAL A 28 4.11 -6.50 3.90
C VAL A 28 4.08 -5.59 5.14
N PHE A 29 4.08 -6.18 6.32
CA PHE A 29 3.82 -5.55 7.64
C PHE A 29 2.39 -5.07 7.91
N ALA A 30 1.47 -5.13 6.93
CA ALA A 30 0.06 -4.78 7.16
C ALA A 30 -0.90 -5.94 6.88
N GLN A 31 -0.47 -6.93 6.11
CA GLN A 31 -1.30 -8.07 5.69
C GLN A 31 -0.54 -9.38 5.87
N GLN A 32 -1.27 -10.43 6.18
CA GLN A 32 -0.69 -11.77 6.22
C GLN A 32 -0.29 -12.23 4.82
N MET A 33 0.91 -12.81 4.72
CA MET A 33 1.46 -13.36 3.49
C MET A 33 1.35 -14.89 3.49
N ASP A 34 0.89 -15.48 2.38
CA ASP A 34 0.92 -16.93 2.16
C ASP A 34 2.30 -17.33 1.61
N TRP A 35 3.29 -17.34 2.49
CA TRP A 35 4.70 -17.58 2.15
C TRP A 35 4.94 -18.81 1.29
N PRO A 36 4.28 -19.98 1.51
CA PRO A 36 4.44 -21.15 0.65
C PRO A 36 4.06 -20.95 -0.81
N LYS A 37 3.28 -19.91 -1.12
CA LYS A 37 2.83 -19.59 -2.48
C LYS A 37 3.67 -18.50 -3.16
N LEU A 38 4.55 -17.83 -2.42
CA LEU A 38 5.37 -16.73 -2.93
C LEU A 38 6.81 -17.20 -3.14
N ASP A 39 7.32 -17.02 -4.37
CA ASP A 39 8.69 -17.42 -4.70
C ASP A 39 9.67 -16.26 -4.66
N VAL A 40 9.21 -15.08 -5.11
CA VAL A 40 9.95 -13.82 -5.02
C VAL A 40 9.01 -12.78 -4.42
N LEU A 41 9.40 -12.21 -3.30
CA LEU A 41 8.71 -11.07 -2.71
C LEU A 41 9.66 -9.89 -2.67
N THR A 42 9.19 -8.73 -3.13
CA THR A 42 9.96 -7.48 -3.05
C THR A 42 9.14 -6.41 -2.35
N TYR A 43 9.83 -5.54 -1.61
CA TYR A 43 9.23 -4.36 -1.00
C TYR A 43 10.29 -3.27 -0.77
N SER A 44 9.82 -2.04 -0.59
CA SER A 44 10.62 -0.90 -0.16
C SER A 44 10.08 -0.35 1.16
N TRP A 45 10.87 0.49 1.82
CA TRP A 45 10.62 0.88 3.22
C TRP A 45 9.61 2.02 3.42
N GLN A 46 9.26 2.76 2.36
CA GLN A 46 8.46 3.99 2.42
C GLN A 46 6.97 3.82 2.75
N LYS A 47 6.48 2.59 2.91
CA LYS A 47 5.06 2.33 3.21
C LYS A 47 4.86 2.02 4.69
N ASN A 48 4.59 0.78 5.05
CA ASN A 48 4.25 0.41 6.43
C ASN A 48 5.40 0.61 7.44
N MET A 49 6.62 0.73 6.97
CA MET A 49 7.77 0.98 7.84
C MET A 49 8.21 2.45 7.89
N GLY A 50 7.56 3.35 7.16
CA GLY A 50 7.73 4.81 7.25
C GLY A 50 9.08 5.37 6.82
N GLY A 51 9.96 4.53 6.30
CA GLY A 51 11.27 4.95 5.81
C GLY A 51 11.20 5.59 4.43
N GLU A 52 12.36 5.84 3.85
CA GLU A 52 12.48 6.30 2.47
C GLU A 52 12.39 5.14 1.47
N ALA A 53 12.06 5.43 0.20
CA ALA A 53 12.02 4.45 -0.89
C ALA A 53 13.42 4.08 -1.41
N ALA A 54 14.47 4.33 -0.62
CA ALA A 54 15.86 4.26 -1.06
C ALA A 54 16.40 2.83 -1.21
N HIS A 55 15.85 1.87 -0.48
CA HIS A 55 16.31 0.50 -0.47
C HIS A 55 15.18 -0.46 -0.84
N GLY A 56 15.46 -1.35 -1.77
CA GLY A 56 14.60 -2.47 -2.12
C GLY A 56 15.01 -3.72 -1.35
N MET A 57 14.06 -4.39 -0.74
CA MET A 57 14.25 -5.70 -0.12
C MET A 57 13.73 -6.78 -1.05
N ILE A 58 14.43 -7.92 -1.05
CA ILE A 58 14.02 -9.09 -1.81
C ILE A 58 14.08 -10.33 -0.93
N ILE A 59 13.04 -11.14 -1.01
CA ILE A 59 12.96 -12.44 -0.34
C ILE A 59 12.79 -13.50 -1.43
N LEU A 60 13.62 -14.53 -1.40
CA LEU A 60 13.60 -15.62 -2.37
C LEU A 60 13.22 -16.93 -1.69
N SER A 61 12.32 -17.69 -2.32
CA SER A 61 12.08 -19.09 -1.96
C SER A 61 13.20 -20.00 -2.52
N PRO A 62 13.37 -21.21 -2.00
CA PRO A 62 14.27 -22.19 -2.60
C PRO A 62 13.97 -22.45 -4.09
N ARG A 63 12.70 -22.44 -4.48
CA ARG A 63 12.26 -22.57 -5.88
C ARG A 63 12.76 -21.41 -6.76
N ALA A 64 12.75 -20.18 -6.25
CA ALA A 64 13.28 -19.03 -6.98
C ALA A 64 14.80 -19.13 -7.14
N VAL A 65 15.51 -19.61 -6.13
CA VAL A 65 16.96 -19.86 -6.20
C VAL A 65 17.27 -20.94 -7.24
N GLU A 66 16.59 -22.08 -7.21
CA GLU A 66 16.73 -23.13 -8.22
C GLU A 66 16.51 -22.60 -9.65
N ARG A 67 15.48 -21.74 -9.84
CA ARG A 67 15.23 -21.11 -11.14
C ARG A 67 16.36 -20.19 -11.57
N LEU A 68 16.93 -19.41 -10.66
CA LEU A 68 18.07 -18.53 -10.93
C LEU A 68 19.31 -19.33 -11.35
N GLU A 69 19.58 -20.45 -10.71
CA GLU A 69 20.75 -21.29 -10.95
C GLU A 69 20.61 -22.17 -12.20
N SER A 70 19.39 -22.56 -12.53
CA SER A 70 19.11 -23.43 -13.69
C SER A 70 19.01 -22.69 -15.03
N TYR A 71 19.01 -21.34 -15.02
CA TYR A 71 18.85 -20.56 -16.25
C TYR A 71 19.93 -19.49 -16.41
N SER A 72 20.66 -19.55 -17.52
CA SER A 72 21.61 -18.51 -17.92
C SER A 72 21.06 -17.72 -19.11
N PRO A 73 20.81 -16.42 -18.96
CA PRO A 73 20.34 -15.57 -20.05
C PRO A 73 21.34 -15.55 -21.20
N PRO A 74 20.91 -15.68 -22.48
CA PRO A 74 21.81 -15.61 -23.62
C PRO A 74 22.29 -14.21 -23.99
N TRP A 75 21.78 -13.19 -23.27
CA TRP A 75 22.18 -11.78 -23.44
C TRP A 75 22.96 -11.26 -22.25
N PRO A 76 23.78 -10.21 -22.44
CA PRO A 76 24.48 -9.54 -21.33
C PRO A 76 23.48 -8.96 -20.33
N MET A 77 23.66 -9.28 -19.04
CA MET A 77 22.86 -8.72 -17.95
C MET A 77 23.56 -7.52 -17.32
N PRO A 78 22.86 -6.37 -17.16
CA PRO A 78 23.35 -5.28 -16.32
C PRO A 78 23.68 -5.77 -14.91
N LYS A 79 24.70 -5.18 -14.28
CA LYS A 79 25.19 -5.59 -12.95
C LYS A 79 24.05 -5.61 -11.90
N ILE A 80 23.14 -4.65 -11.96
CA ILE A 80 22.01 -4.52 -11.03
C ILE A 80 21.05 -5.69 -11.06
N PHE A 81 20.98 -6.46 -12.16
CA PHE A 81 20.10 -7.61 -12.29
C PHE A 81 20.83 -8.96 -12.10
N ARG A 82 22.14 -8.92 -11.84
CA ARG A 82 22.92 -10.14 -11.62
C ARG A 82 22.80 -10.59 -10.19
N MET A 83 22.11 -11.69 -9.98
CA MET A 83 21.99 -12.33 -8.68
C MET A 83 22.78 -13.65 -8.58
N THR A 84 23.49 -14.02 -9.65
CA THR A 84 24.31 -15.23 -9.68
C THR A 84 25.76 -14.90 -9.97
N ARG A 85 26.67 -15.70 -9.39
CA ARG A 85 28.11 -15.69 -9.63
C ARG A 85 28.59 -17.12 -9.88
N GLY A 86 29.19 -17.38 -11.04
CA GLY A 86 29.66 -18.71 -11.38
C GLY A 86 28.55 -19.77 -11.52
N GLY A 87 27.31 -19.35 -11.77
CA GLY A 87 26.15 -20.25 -11.91
C GLY A 87 25.36 -20.49 -10.63
N SER A 88 25.84 -20.03 -9.48
CA SER A 88 25.14 -20.14 -8.19
C SER A 88 24.68 -18.76 -7.70
N LEU A 89 23.72 -18.74 -6.78
CA LEU A 89 23.26 -17.52 -6.11
C LEU A 89 24.47 -16.77 -5.47
N ASP A 90 24.55 -15.49 -5.69
CA ASP A 90 25.54 -14.65 -5.00
C ASP A 90 25.03 -14.29 -3.60
N GLU A 91 25.34 -15.13 -2.61
CA GLU A 91 24.88 -14.99 -1.23
C GLU A 91 25.34 -13.69 -0.58
N THR A 92 26.44 -13.07 -1.10
CA THR A 92 26.94 -11.80 -0.56
C THR A 92 25.91 -10.67 -0.64
N LEU A 93 24.95 -10.74 -1.58
CA LEU A 93 23.83 -9.80 -1.69
C LEU A 93 22.93 -9.79 -0.44
N PHE A 94 22.91 -10.90 0.32
CA PHE A 94 22.11 -11.07 1.54
C PHE A 94 22.96 -10.87 2.82
N GLU A 95 24.26 -10.62 2.66
CA GLU A 95 25.21 -10.33 3.73
C GLU A 95 25.55 -8.83 3.85
N GLY A 96 24.80 -7.98 3.14
CA GLY A 96 24.97 -6.53 3.18
C GLY A 96 25.91 -5.97 2.11
N PHE A 97 26.35 -6.76 1.14
CA PHE A 97 27.08 -6.25 -0.02
C PHE A 97 26.13 -5.49 -0.95
N THR A 98 26.49 -4.25 -1.28
CA THR A 98 25.71 -3.39 -2.16
C THR A 98 26.52 -3.02 -3.41
N ILE A 99 25.81 -2.71 -4.51
CA ILE A 99 26.44 -2.28 -5.76
C ILE A 99 27.10 -0.91 -5.59
N ASN A 100 26.43 -0.02 -4.85
CA ASN A 100 26.89 1.33 -4.52
C ASN A 100 26.82 1.54 -3.01
N THR A 101 27.47 2.57 -2.50
CA THR A 101 27.36 2.97 -1.09
C THR A 101 25.89 3.22 -0.73
N PRO A 102 25.35 2.53 0.27
CA PRO A 102 23.96 2.72 0.71
C PRO A 102 23.81 4.04 1.48
N SER A 103 22.58 4.53 1.60
CA SER A 103 22.26 5.59 2.54
C SER A 103 22.20 5.02 3.95
N LEU A 104 23.17 5.38 4.79
CA LEU A 104 23.21 4.92 6.19
C LEU A 104 22.05 5.50 7.00
N MET A 105 21.64 6.74 6.73
CA MET A 105 20.47 7.34 7.40
C MET A 105 19.21 6.53 7.14
N CYS A 106 18.94 6.17 5.88
CA CYS A 106 17.77 5.33 5.58
C CYS A 106 17.84 3.96 6.28
N ALA A 107 19.03 3.39 6.45
CA ALA A 107 19.21 2.12 7.14
C ALA A 107 18.95 2.26 8.66
N GLU A 108 19.45 3.33 9.27
CA GLU A 108 19.21 3.63 10.70
C GLU A 108 17.74 3.92 10.97
N ASP A 109 17.07 4.73 10.14
CA ASP A 109 15.63 5.01 10.25
C ASP A 109 14.80 3.72 10.16
N HIS A 110 15.16 2.83 9.24
CA HIS A 110 14.48 1.55 9.10
C HIS A 110 14.73 0.63 10.31
N LEU A 111 15.96 0.61 10.82
CA LEU A 111 16.31 -0.16 12.01
C LEU A 111 15.57 0.35 13.26
N ASP A 112 15.44 1.67 13.41
CA ASP A 112 14.66 2.27 14.48
C ASP A 112 13.19 1.84 14.40
N THR A 113 12.58 1.94 13.23
CA THR A 113 11.19 1.49 13.02
C THR A 113 11.03 -0.01 13.32
N LEU A 114 11.96 -0.86 12.90
CA LEU A 114 11.92 -2.29 13.20
C LEU A 114 11.98 -2.56 14.70
N ASN A 115 12.84 -1.84 15.42
CA ASN A 115 12.95 -1.94 16.88
C ASN A 115 11.68 -1.45 17.57
N TRP A 116 11.12 -0.34 17.12
CA TRP A 116 9.84 0.17 17.62
C TRP A 116 8.72 -0.85 17.42
N VAL A 117 8.53 -1.36 16.22
CA VAL A 117 7.51 -2.40 15.92
C VAL A 117 7.70 -3.63 16.78
N LYS A 118 8.96 -4.09 16.96
CA LYS A 118 9.29 -5.24 17.80
C LYS A 118 8.90 -4.99 19.27
N ALA A 119 9.14 -3.79 19.77
CA ALA A 119 8.79 -3.41 21.14
C ALA A 119 7.28 -3.31 21.37
N GLN A 120 6.50 -3.01 20.34
CA GLN A 120 5.03 -2.92 20.41
C GLN A 120 4.32 -4.28 20.32
N GLY A 121 5.00 -5.35 19.92
CA GLY A 121 4.40 -6.68 19.76
C GLY A 121 4.68 -7.32 18.39
N GLY A 122 5.52 -6.69 17.57
CA GLY A 122 6.01 -7.24 16.32
C GLY A 122 4.99 -7.19 15.17
N LEU A 123 5.12 -8.14 14.25
CA LEU A 123 4.36 -8.16 13.02
C LEU A 123 2.84 -8.25 13.23
N GLN A 124 2.39 -9.04 14.20
CA GLN A 124 0.96 -9.18 14.47
C GLN A 124 0.35 -7.85 14.94
N TRP A 125 1.05 -7.13 15.80
CA TRP A 125 0.61 -5.80 16.22
C TRP A 125 0.45 -4.82 15.04
N MET A 126 1.36 -4.86 14.05
CA MET A 126 1.25 -4.04 12.84
C MET A 126 0.04 -4.43 11.99
N HIS A 127 -0.25 -5.73 11.86
CA HIS A 127 -1.44 -6.20 11.15
C HIS A 127 -2.72 -5.71 11.84
N ASP A 128 -2.84 -5.93 13.15
CA ASP A 128 -4.01 -5.56 13.94
C ASP A 128 -4.24 -4.03 13.90
N ARG A 129 -3.15 -3.26 13.94
CA ARG A 129 -3.21 -1.80 13.87
C ARG A 129 -3.66 -1.32 12.49
N ALA A 130 -3.14 -1.88 11.40
CA ALA A 130 -3.57 -1.55 10.04
C ALA A 130 -5.06 -1.91 9.82
N ASP A 131 -5.49 -3.07 10.30
CA ASP A 131 -6.89 -3.49 10.20
C ASP A 131 -7.80 -2.58 11.03
N SER A 132 -7.41 -2.24 12.27
CA SER A 132 -8.17 -1.33 13.13
C SER A 132 -8.30 0.07 12.54
N ASN A 133 -7.26 0.57 11.88
CA ASN A 133 -7.26 1.86 11.23
C ASN A 133 -8.20 1.87 10.01
N ALA A 134 -8.09 0.87 9.15
CA ALA A 134 -8.95 0.76 7.98
C ALA A 134 -10.43 0.59 8.39
N GLN A 135 -10.70 -0.13 9.49
CA GLN A 135 -12.05 -0.35 9.99
C GLN A 135 -12.74 0.97 10.36
N VAL A 136 -12.02 1.98 10.87
CA VAL A 136 -12.60 3.31 11.15
C VAL A 136 -13.24 3.91 9.89
N LEU A 137 -12.54 3.83 8.75
CA LEU A 137 -13.01 4.37 7.48
C LEU A 137 -14.13 3.51 6.88
N TRP A 138 -14.04 2.18 7.01
CA TRP A 138 -15.09 1.29 6.51
C TRP A 138 -16.38 1.45 7.30
N ASP A 139 -16.33 1.50 8.64
CA ASP A 139 -17.49 1.75 9.50
C ASP A 139 -18.13 3.12 9.23
N TRP A 140 -17.32 4.12 8.90
CA TRP A 140 -17.82 5.42 8.49
C TRP A 140 -18.56 5.33 7.16
N MET A 141 -17.98 4.75 6.13
CA MET A 141 -18.63 4.60 4.82
C MET A 141 -19.92 3.78 4.90
N ASP A 142 -19.95 2.72 5.71
CA ASP A 142 -21.14 1.86 5.88
C ASP A 142 -22.35 2.59 6.49
N ARG A 143 -22.16 3.75 7.15
CA ARG A 143 -23.22 4.60 7.74
C ARG A 143 -23.42 5.95 7.05
N THR A 144 -22.76 6.16 5.91
CA THR A 144 -22.72 7.45 5.20
C THR A 144 -23.25 7.28 3.78
N ASP A 145 -24.27 8.08 3.40
CA ASP A 145 -25.00 7.91 2.14
C ASP A 145 -24.27 8.51 0.92
N TRP A 146 -23.30 9.39 1.10
CA TRP A 146 -22.66 10.10 0.00
C TRP A 146 -21.33 9.50 -0.48
N ILE A 147 -20.76 8.57 0.26
CA ILE A 147 -19.45 7.94 0.00
C ILE A 147 -19.52 6.43 0.15
N ASP A 148 -18.79 5.69 -0.66
CA ASP A 148 -18.71 4.24 -0.59
C ASP A 148 -17.30 3.75 -0.91
N ASN A 149 -16.98 2.54 -0.51
CA ASN A 149 -15.70 1.93 -0.82
C ASN A 149 -15.55 1.69 -2.33
N LEU A 150 -14.37 1.98 -2.88
CA LEU A 150 -14.10 1.71 -4.28
C LEU A 150 -14.03 0.18 -4.57
N ALA A 151 -13.49 -0.60 -3.62
CA ALA A 151 -13.47 -2.05 -3.69
C ALA A 151 -14.83 -2.61 -3.23
N GLU A 152 -15.61 -3.17 -4.18
CA GLU A 152 -16.97 -3.66 -3.92
C GLU A 152 -17.00 -4.86 -2.96
N LYS A 153 -16.04 -5.79 -3.11
CA LYS A 153 -15.97 -6.97 -2.26
C LYS A 153 -15.18 -6.68 -0.99
N GLN A 154 -15.80 -6.90 0.13
CA GLN A 154 -15.22 -6.63 1.45
C GLN A 154 -13.87 -7.33 1.67
N ASN A 155 -13.74 -8.59 1.25
CA ASN A 155 -12.49 -9.35 1.41
C ASN A 155 -11.36 -8.89 0.46
N GLU A 156 -11.67 -8.06 -0.54
CA GLU A 156 -10.70 -7.46 -1.45
C GLU A 156 -10.32 -6.02 -1.05
N ARG A 157 -10.93 -5.44 -0.01
CA ARG A 157 -10.62 -4.09 0.47
C ARG A 157 -9.21 -4.03 1.06
N SER A 158 -8.43 -3.05 0.63
CA SER A 158 -7.08 -2.81 1.19
C SER A 158 -7.18 -2.15 2.56
N ASN A 159 -6.39 -2.63 3.51
CA ASN A 159 -6.26 -2.06 4.86
C ASN A 159 -5.09 -1.06 4.98
N THR A 160 -4.49 -0.66 3.86
CA THR A 160 -3.41 0.34 3.84
C THR A 160 -3.79 1.58 3.07
N GLY A 161 -4.12 1.46 1.79
CA GLY A 161 -4.64 2.55 0.98
C GLY A 161 -6.14 2.36 0.80
N VAL A 162 -6.96 2.96 1.66
CA VAL A 162 -8.41 2.90 1.56
C VAL A 162 -8.86 3.88 0.49
N CYS A 163 -9.40 3.34 -0.61
CA CYS A 163 -9.92 4.14 -1.71
C CYS A 163 -11.44 4.14 -1.69
N MET A 164 -12.02 5.31 -1.88
CA MET A 164 -13.45 5.54 -1.81
C MET A 164 -13.94 6.37 -2.99
N LYS A 165 -15.21 6.21 -3.33
CA LYS A 165 -15.90 6.92 -4.42
C LYS A 165 -17.08 7.69 -3.87
N ILE A 166 -17.32 8.88 -4.40
CA ILE A 166 -18.53 9.63 -4.10
C ILE A 166 -19.71 8.96 -4.82
N VAL A 167 -20.78 8.70 -4.08
CA VAL A 167 -22.00 8.04 -4.59
C VAL A 167 -23.24 8.92 -4.47
N ASP A 168 -23.13 10.12 -3.92
CA ASP A 168 -24.24 11.07 -3.82
C ASP A 168 -24.89 11.32 -5.20
N PRO A 169 -26.22 11.15 -5.35
CA PRO A 169 -26.91 11.34 -6.62
C PRO A 169 -26.74 12.73 -7.22
N ARG A 170 -26.61 13.77 -6.41
CA ARG A 170 -26.40 15.15 -6.86
C ARG A 170 -25.06 15.29 -7.57
N VAL A 171 -24.01 14.61 -7.06
CA VAL A 171 -22.66 14.62 -7.64
C VAL A 171 -22.57 13.66 -8.83
N THR A 172 -23.07 12.43 -8.69
CA THR A 172 -22.98 11.41 -9.75
C THR A 172 -23.79 11.72 -11.00
N ALA A 173 -24.79 12.59 -10.90
CA ALA A 173 -25.53 13.11 -12.06
C ALA A 173 -24.75 14.16 -12.87
N LEU A 174 -23.67 14.73 -12.34
CA LEU A 174 -22.85 15.70 -13.04
C LEU A 174 -21.97 15.04 -14.12
N PRO A 175 -21.52 15.81 -15.13
CA PRO A 175 -20.44 15.37 -16.02
C PRO A 175 -19.17 14.96 -15.24
N LYS A 176 -18.40 14.01 -15.76
CA LYS A 176 -17.22 13.46 -15.04
C LYS A 176 -16.18 14.49 -14.62
N ASP A 177 -15.97 15.52 -15.45
CA ASP A 177 -15.08 16.63 -15.13
C ASP A 177 -15.58 17.45 -13.93
N LYS A 178 -16.88 17.62 -13.79
CA LYS A 178 -17.52 18.29 -12.68
C LYS A 178 -17.49 17.44 -11.40
N GLN A 179 -17.69 16.13 -11.51
CA GLN A 179 -17.51 15.22 -10.39
C GLN A 179 -16.07 15.28 -9.84
N ALA A 180 -15.08 15.28 -10.73
CA ALA A 180 -13.68 15.41 -10.33
C ALA A 180 -13.37 16.78 -9.71
N ALA A 181 -13.95 17.86 -10.27
CA ALA A 181 -13.80 19.20 -9.71
C ALA A 181 -14.41 19.30 -8.30
N PHE A 182 -15.57 18.71 -8.07
CA PHE A 182 -16.22 18.64 -6.76
C PHE A 182 -15.33 17.95 -5.72
N ALA A 183 -14.81 16.74 -6.04
CA ALA A 183 -13.89 16.04 -5.14
C ALA A 183 -12.62 16.85 -4.85
N ASN A 184 -12.05 17.51 -5.87
CA ASN A 184 -10.87 18.36 -5.71
C ASN A 184 -11.12 19.59 -4.84
N GLN A 185 -12.35 20.15 -4.84
CA GLN A 185 -12.70 21.26 -3.94
C GLN A 185 -12.69 20.81 -2.48
N ILE A 186 -13.17 19.60 -2.17
CA ILE A 186 -13.09 19.02 -0.83
C ILE A 186 -11.62 18.83 -0.42
N VAL A 187 -10.78 18.26 -1.31
CA VAL A 187 -9.35 18.08 -1.05
C VAL A 187 -8.68 19.42 -0.76
N LYS A 188 -8.99 20.43 -1.57
CA LYS A 188 -8.44 21.78 -1.40
C LYS A 188 -8.89 22.40 -0.08
N LEU A 189 -10.19 22.33 0.25
CA LEU A 189 -10.76 22.90 1.47
C LEU A 189 -10.08 22.33 2.71
N LEU A 190 -9.92 21.00 2.81
CA LEU A 190 -9.24 20.38 3.94
C LEU A 190 -7.73 20.66 3.97
N GLY A 191 -7.12 20.89 2.82
CA GLY A 191 -5.73 21.36 2.74
C GLY A 191 -5.57 22.79 3.24
N ASP A 192 -6.49 23.69 2.88
CA ASP A 192 -6.50 25.09 3.33
C ASP A 192 -6.71 25.19 4.85
N GLU A 193 -7.52 24.30 5.43
CA GLU A 193 -7.72 24.16 6.89
C GLU A 193 -6.57 23.44 7.62
N ASN A 194 -5.54 22.97 6.91
CA ASN A 194 -4.42 22.19 7.45
C ASN A 194 -4.84 20.88 8.13
N VAL A 195 -5.91 20.25 7.65
CA VAL A 195 -6.45 18.99 8.18
C VAL A 195 -5.88 17.77 7.48
N ALA A 196 -5.90 17.76 6.14
CA ALA A 196 -5.47 16.60 5.36
C ALA A 196 -4.85 17.02 4.02
N TYR A 197 -3.80 16.29 3.62
CA TYR A 197 -3.06 16.56 2.39
C TYR A 197 -2.95 15.29 1.53
N ASP A 198 -2.85 15.47 0.21
CA ASP A 198 -2.60 14.41 -0.80
C ASP A 198 -3.55 13.20 -0.69
N PHE A 199 -4.81 13.43 -0.33
CA PHE A 199 -5.81 12.36 -0.19
C PHE A 199 -6.78 12.25 -1.38
N GLY A 200 -6.56 12.99 -2.45
CA GLY A 200 -7.34 12.89 -3.68
C GLY A 200 -7.21 11.50 -4.34
N SER A 201 -8.24 11.09 -5.08
CA SER A 201 -8.23 9.83 -5.82
C SER A 201 -7.20 9.84 -6.96
N HIS A 202 -6.80 8.66 -7.41
CA HIS A 202 -5.96 8.54 -8.60
C HIS A 202 -6.70 9.06 -9.84
N ARG A 203 -5.99 9.72 -10.77
CA ARG A 203 -6.55 10.34 -11.99
C ARG A 203 -7.44 9.43 -12.85
N ALA A 204 -7.23 8.12 -12.78
CA ALA A 204 -8.01 7.11 -13.51
C ALA A 204 -9.14 6.50 -12.68
N ALA A 205 -9.30 6.91 -11.42
CA ALA A 205 -10.37 6.44 -10.54
C ALA A 205 -11.60 7.34 -10.68
N PRO A 206 -12.80 6.89 -10.25
CA PRO A 206 -13.95 7.77 -10.04
C PRO A 206 -13.63 8.90 -9.07
N ALA A 207 -14.45 9.96 -9.11
CA ALA A 207 -14.37 11.04 -8.12
C ALA A 207 -14.50 10.48 -6.70
N GLY A 208 -13.57 10.81 -5.85
CA GLY A 208 -13.48 10.29 -4.49
C GLY A 208 -12.13 10.56 -3.85
N PHE A 209 -11.76 9.74 -2.88
CA PHE A 209 -10.58 9.97 -2.07
C PHE A 209 -9.76 8.70 -1.88
N ARG A 210 -8.54 8.86 -1.42
CA ARG A 210 -7.62 7.78 -1.06
C ARG A 210 -6.91 8.16 0.23
N ILE A 211 -7.25 7.48 1.31
CA ILE A 211 -6.68 7.73 2.63
C ILE A 211 -5.70 6.62 2.98
N TRP A 212 -4.49 6.99 3.41
CA TRP A 212 -3.51 6.06 3.92
C TRP A 212 -3.84 5.70 5.37
N ALA A 213 -4.07 4.41 5.63
CA ALA A 213 -4.55 3.88 6.91
C ALA A 213 -3.60 2.83 7.50
N SER A 214 -2.31 2.85 7.13
CA SER A 214 -1.34 1.85 7.60
C SER A 214 -1.12 1.91 9.11
N GLY A 215 -0.40 0.93 9.63
CA GLY A 215 -0.04 0.87 11.05
C GLY A 215 0.82 2.02 11.59
N LEU A 216 1.30 2.93 10.73
CA LEU A 216 2.00 4.15 11.14
C LEU A 216 1.08 5.33 11.45
N ILE A 217 -0.19 5.24 11.06
CA ILE A 217 -1.18 6.28 11.34
C ILE A 217 -1.81 6.01 12.70
N GLU A 218 -2.03 7.07 13.49
CA GLU A 218 -2.79 6.94 14.72
C GLU A 218 -4.29 6.79 14.40
N LYS A 219 -4.94 5.82 15.05
CA LYS A 219 -6.37 5.58 14.88
C LYS A 219 -7.19 6.84 15.19
N SER A 220 -6.79 7.57 16.23
CA SER A 220 -7.41 8.83 16.64
C SER A 220 -7.39 9.91 15.56
N ASP A 221 -6.37 9.92 14.70
CA ASP A 221 -6.28 10.90 13.61
C ASP A 221 -7.30 10.58 12.52
N LEU A 222 -7.52 9.30 12.23
CA LEU A 222 -8.58 8.88 11.30
C LEU A 222 -9.98 9.15 11.86
N GLU A 223 -10.18 8.91 13.16
CA GLU A 223 -11.43 9.24 13.84
C GLU A 223 -11.71 10.74 13.82
N ALA A 224 -10.68 11.56 14.04
CA ALA A 224 -10.79 13.03 13.98
C ALA A 224 -11.00 13.58 12.57
N LEU A 225 -10.54 12.87 11.53
CA LEU A 225 -10.70 13.27 10.13
C LEU A 225 -12.16 13.17 9.66
N ILE A 226 -12.93 12.19 10.16
CA ILE A 226 -14.29 11.91 9.70
C ILE A 226 -15.21 13.15 9.77
N PRO A 227 -15.37 13.86 10.89
CA PRO A 227 -16.22 15.04 10.94
C PRO A 227 -15.77 16.16 10.00
N TRP A 228 -14.48 16.25 9.69
CA TRP A 228 -13.95 17.19 8.71
C TRP A 228 -14.34 16.81 7.27
N LEU A 229 -14.36 15.53 6.94
CA LEU A 229 -14.82 15.04 5.63
C LEU A 229 -16.33 15.32 5.44
N GLU A 230 -17.15 15.10 6.48
CA GLU A 230 -18.57 15.42 6.46
C GLU A 230 -18.81 16.93 6.27
N TRP A 231 -18.13 17.73 7.10
CA TRP A 231 -18.23 19.19 6.98
C TRP A 231 -17.80 19.71 5.60
N ALA A 232 -16.70 19.20 5.06
CA ALA A 232 -16.20 19.65 3.77
C ALA A 232 -17.13 19.25 2.62
N PHE A 233 -17.72 18.04 2.69
CA PHE A 233 -18.72 17.61 1.71
C PHE A 233 -19.94 18.53 1.71
N GLU A 234 -20.53 18.80 2.88
CA GLU A 234 -21.70 19.66 3.00
C GLU A 234 -21.40 21.11 2.58
N THR A 235 -20.21 21.62 2.92
CA THR A 235 -19.80 22.98 2.53
C THR A 235 -19.71 23.10 1.02
N VAL A 236 -19.01 22.21 0.35
CA VAL A 236 -18.85 22.24 -1.12
C VAL A 236 -20.18 21.95 -1.83
N ALA A 237 -21.01 21.07 -1.27
CA ALA A 237 -22.35 20.80 -1.82
C ALA A 237 -23.28 22.02 -1.76
N ALA A 238 -23.19 22.82 -0.70
CA ALA A 238 -23.99 24.04 -0.57
C ALA A 238 -23.56 25.17 -1.53
N GLU A 239 -22.31 25.17 -1.97
CA GLU A 239 -21.76 26.20 -2.86
C GLU A 239 -21.95 25.92 -4.36
N GLY A 240 -22.16 24.66 -4.75
CA GLY A 240 -22.05 24.32 -6.17
C GLY A 240 -22.84 23.13 -6.71
N LEU A 241 -23.80 22.56 -5.98
CA LEU A 241 -24.70 21.49 -6.47
C LEU A 241 -26.09 22.03 -6.84
#